data_d2bd0594b6e81a1620f70dc094cb5c63
#
_entry.id   d2bd0594b6e81a1620f70dc094cb5c63
#
_cell.length_a   1.000
_cell.length_b   1.000
_cell.length_c   1.000
_cell.angle_alpha   90.00
_cell.angle_beta   90.00
_cell.angle_gamma   90.00
#
_symmetry.space_group_name_H-M   'P 1'
#
loop_
_entity.id
_entity.type
_entity.pdbx_description
1 polymer ?
#
loop_
_entity_poly.entity_id
_entity_poly.type
_entity_poly.pdbx_seq_one_letter_code
_entity_poly.pdbx_strand_id
1 'polypeptide(L)'
;MKLYIGDYMVKAKELIGKIIVSEESGRKFGVVGDVNFITESGELMNIVIAEPTRQSSELKLSEDEKGRLLIPFSAVKSVGDFIIIAEKDIV
;
A
#
# COMPACT_ATOMS: atom_id res chain seq x y z
N MET A 1 10.87 -10.59 -7.55
CA MET A 1 11.39 -9.26 -7.89
C MET A 1 11.61 -8.44 -6.64
N LYS A 2 12.68 -7.66 -6.61
CA LYS A 2 13.01 -6.80 -5.48
C LYS A 2 12.55 -5.37 -5.76
N LEU A 3 12.00 -4.72 -4.72
CA LEU A 3 11.50 -3.36 -4.79
C LEU A 3 12.22 -2.49 -3.77
N TYR A 4 12.33 -1.20 -4.06
CA TYR A 4 12.86 -0.23 -3.10
C TYR A 4 11.73 0.48 -2.40
N ILE A 5 11.80 0.53 -1.07
CA ILE A 5 10.90 1.30 -0.22
C ILE A 5 11.80 2.20 0.61
N GLY A 6 11.91 3.45 0.18
CA GLY A 6 12.92 4.36 0.73
C GLY A 6 14.31 3.78 0.46
N ASP A 7 15.10 3.58 1.52
CA ASP A 7 16.45 3.02 1.42
C ASP A 7 16.48 1.51 1.56
N TYR A 8 15.32 0.87 1.71
CA TYR A 8 15.22 -0.57 1.92
C TYR A 8 14.86 -1.29 0.64
N MET A 9 15.47 -2.46 0.45
CA MET A 9 15.12 -3.35 -0.65
C MET A 9 14.35 -4.53 -0.09
N VAL A 10 13.15 -4.78 -0.63
CA VAL A 10 12.31 -5.90 -0.22
C VAL A 10 11.86 -6.67 -1.46
N LYS A 11 11.52 -7.93 -1.27
CA LYS A 11 10.93 -8.73 -2.34
C LYS A 11 9.45 -8.41 -2.41
N ALA A 12 8.91 -8.23 -3.62
CA ALA A 12 7.49 -7.95 -3.81
C ALA A 12 6.61 -8.97 -3.10
N LYS A 13 6.96 -10.25 -3.18
CA LYS A 13 6.18 -11.32 -2.54
C LYS A 13 6.10 -11.20 -1.03
N GLU A 14 7.06 -10.51 -0.40
CA GLU A 14 7.05 -10.30 1.04
C GLU A 14 5.98 -9.30 1.47
N LEU A 15 5.56 -8.45 0.56
CA LEU A 15 4.52 -7.46 0.83
C LEU A 15 3.12 -8.03 0.64
N ILE A 16 2.98 -8.96 -0.29
CA ILE A 16 1.66 -9.54 -0.62
C ILE A 16 1.08 -10.25 0.61
N GLY A 17 -0.17 -9.93 0.93
CA GLY A 17 -0.87 -10.53 2.05
C GLY A 17 -0.67 -9.81 3.38
N LYS A 18 0.23 -8.83 3.47
CA LYS A 18 0.41 -8.06 4.70
C LYS A 18 -0.83 -7.20 4.96
N ILE A 19 -1.17 -7.07 6.24
CA ILE A 19 -2.32 -6.25 6.66
C ILE A 19 -1.93 -4.78 6.59
N ILE A 20 -2.83 -3.97 6.03
CA ILE A 20 -2.66 -2.52 5.90
C ILE A 20 -3.49 -1.85 7.00
N VAL A 21 -2.84 -1.01 7.83
CA VAL A 21 -3.51 -0.32 8.93
C VAL A 21 -3.18 1.17 8.92
N SER A 22 -4.10 1.95 9.48
CA SER A 22 -3.94 3.39 9.60
C SER A 22 -3.02 3.76 10.77
N GLU A 23 -2.08 4.69 10.53
CA GLU A 23 -1.27 5.28 11.58
C GLU A 23 -2.13 6.07 12.58
N GLU A 24 -3.14 6.78 12.08
CA GLU A 24 -3.97 7.65 12.90
C GLU A 24 -5.01 6.89 13.72
N SER A 25 -5.72 5.94 13.10
CA SER A 25 -6.83 5.26 13.74
C SER A 25 -6.53 3.82 14.16
N GLY A 26 -5.47 3.23 13.63
CA GLY A 26 -5.16 1.82 13.86
C GLY A 26 -6.12 0.86 13.15
N ARG A 27 -7.02 1.38 12.32
CA ARG A 27 -8.01 0.56 11.64
C ARG A 27 -7.42 -0.15 10.43
N LYS A 28 -7.95 -1.34 10.15
CA LYS A 28 -7.54 -2.14 9.01
C LYS A 28 -8.18 -1.61 7.73
N PHE A 29 -7.37 -1.45 6.68
CA PHE A 29 -7.85 -1.05 5.36
C PHE A 29 -7.97 -2.23 4.39
N GLY A 30 -7.41 -3.35 4.72
CA GLY A 30 -7.39 -4.53 3.87
C GLY A 30 -6.04 -5.20 3.94
N VAL A 31 -5.69 -5.94 2.89
CA VAL A 31 -4.38 -6.57 2.78
C VAL A 31 -3.76 -6.18 1.44
N VAL A 32 -2.44 -6.34 1.35
CA VAL A 32 -1.74 -6.06 0.09
C VAL A 32 -2.09 -7.17 -0.90
N GLY A 33 -2.73 -6.81 -2.00
CA GLY A 33 -3.07 -7.76 -3.06
C GLY A 33 -2.07 -7.78 -4.20
N ASP A 34 -1.44 -6.63 -4.43
CA ASP A 34 -0.43 -6.49 -5.47
C ASP A 34 0.35 -5.21 -5.21
N VAL A 35 1.44 -5.03 -5.92
CA VAL A 35 2.25 -3.82 -5.84
C VAL A 35 2.62 -3.37 -7.26
N ASN A 36 2.65 -2.05 -7.46
CA ASN A 36 3.12 -1.45 -8.70
C ASN A 36 4.42 -0.70 -8.42
N PHE A 37 5.35 -0.82 -9.31
CA PHE A 37 6.67 -0.22 -9.14
C PHE A 37 7.16 0.36 -10.47
N ILE A 38 8.14 1.25 -10.37
CA ILE A 38 8.78 1.87 -11.53
C ILE A 38 9.82 0.88 -12.04
N THR A 39 9.66 0.41 -13.28
CA THR A 39 10.50 -0.65 -13.85
C THR A 39 11.98 -0.27 -13.92
N GLU A 40 12.28 0.99 -14.21
CA GLU A 40 13.67 1.44 -14.36
C GLU A 40 14.42 1.49 -13.03
N SER A 41 13.75 1.89 -11.95
CA SER A 41 14.39 2.10 -10.65
C SER A 41 14.06 1.02 -9.63
N GLY A 42 12.96 0.29 -9.82
CA GLY A 42 12.47 -0.66 -8.83
C GLY A 42 11.77 0.01 -7.65
N GLU A 43 11.55 1.33 -7.70
CA GLU A 43 10.88 2.03 -6.62
C GLU A 43 9.39 1.68 -6.57
N LEU A 44 8.87 1.48 -5.36
CA LEU A 44 7.44 1.22 -5.15
C LEU A 44 6.64 2.46 -5.52
N MET A 45 5.65 2.30 -6.37
CA MET A 45 4.77 3.37 -6.82
C MET A 45 3.50 3.41 -5.99
N ASN A 46 2.82 2.29 -5.87
CA ASN A 46 1.61 2.17 -5.06
C ASN A 46 1.33 0.71 -4.70
N ILE A 47 0.39 0.54 -3.79
CA ILE A 47 -0.04 -0.77 -3.30
C ILE A 47 -1.49 -0.95 -3.70
N VAL A 48 -1.83 -2.13 -4.21
CA VAL A 48 -3.21 -2.50 -4.55
C VAL A 48 -3.82 -3.19 -3.34
N ILE A 49 -4.99 -2.71 -2.90
CA ILE A 49 -5.70 -3.30 -1.76
C ILE A 49 -6.51 -4.50 -2.21
N ALA A 50 -6.32 -5.63 -1.53
CA ALA A 50 -7.21 -6.77 -1.63
C ALA A 50 -8.06 -6.80 -0.35
N GLU A 51 -9.25 -7.37 -0.44
CA GLU A 51 -10.17 -7.48 0.69
C GLU A 51 -10.38 -6.12 1.39
N PRO A 52 -10.79 -5.08 0.63
CA PRO A 52 -10.96 -3.75 1.22
C PRO A 52 -12.02 -3.77 2.33
N THR A 53 -11.79 -2.93 3.35
CA THR A 53 -12.72 -2.77 4.45
C THR A 53 -13.58 -1.53 4.22
N ARG A 54 -14.56 -1.29 5.11
CA ARG A 54 -15.33 -0.05 5.08
C ARG A 54 -14.41 1.16 5.18
N GLN A 55 -13.35 1.05 5.99
CA GLN A 55 -12.43 2.16 6.22
C GLN A 55 -11.74 2.58 4.93
N SER A 56 -11.32 1.61 4.11
CA SER A 56 -10.68 1.94 2.84
C SER A 56 -11.64 2.57 1.84
N SER A 57 -12.91 2.17 1.85
CA SER A 57 -13.90 2.73 0.92
C SER A 57 -14.30 4.16 1.28
N GLU A 58 -14.03 4.61 2.50
CA GLU A 58 -14.30 5.98 2.92
C GLU A 58 -13.19 6.95 2.52
N LEU A 59 -12.06 6.44 2.07
CA LEU A 59 -10.95 7.28 1.61
C LEU A 59 -11.09 7.56 0.11
N LYS A 60 -10.55 8.70 -0.31
CA LYS A 60 -10.53 9.08 -1.73
C LYS A 60 -9.32 8.46 -2.40
N LEU A 61 -9.34 7.15 -2.51
CA LEU A 61 -8.26 6.41 -3.16
C LEU A 61 -8.46 6.35 -4.66
N SER A 62 -7.36 6.37 -5.40
CA SER A 62 -7.39 6.15 -6.84
C SER A 62 -7.73 4.69 -7.11
N GLU A 63 -8.27 4.42 -8.28
CA GLU A 63 -8.56 3.06 -8.72
C GLU A 63 -7.72 2.73 -9.95
N ASP A 64 -7.39 1.46 -10.12
CA ASP A 64 -6.75 1.00 -11.33
C ASP A 64 -7.81 0.66 -12.39
N GLU A 65 -7.37 0.15 -13.52
CA GLU A 65 -8.28 -0.19 -14.64
C GLU A 65 -9.31 -1.26 -14.26
N LYS A 66 -9.01 -2.06 -13.24
CA LYS A 66 -9.89 -3.13 -12.77
C LYS A 66 -10.78 -2.68 -11.61
N GLY A 67 -10.72 -1.40 -11.24
CA GLY A 67 -11.49 -0.86 -10.12
C GLY A 67 -10.92 -1.18 -8.75
N ARG A 68 -9.68 -1.65 -8.69
CA ARG A 68 -9.03 -1.95 -7.41
C ARG A 68 -8.47 -0.66 -6.80
N LEU A 69 -8.57 -0.53 -5.48
CA LEU A 69 -8.12 0.66 -4.78
C LEU A 69 -6.59 0.66 -4.66
N LEU A 70 -5.99 1.83 -4.85
CA LEU A 70 -4.56 2.03 -4.83
C LEU A 70 -4.16 2.97 -3.69
N ILE A 71 -3.11 2.58 -2.93
CA ILE A 71 -2.52 3.44 -1.91
C ILE A 71 -1.19 3.92 -2.44
N PRO A 72 -0.98 5.24 -2.58
CA PRO A 72 0.29 5.77 -3.09
C PRO A 72 1.41 5.52 -2.08
N PHE A 73 2.62 5.33 -2.58
CA PHE A 73 3.78 5.12 -1.73
C PHE A 73 4.00 6.27 -0.75
N SER A 74 3.66 7.50 -1.16
CA SER A 74 3.80 8.67 -0.30
C SER A 74 3.03 8.56 1.01
N ALA A 75 1.99 7.72 1.06
CA ALA A 75 1.21 7.49 2.28
C ALA A 75 1.76 6.36 3.14
N VAL A 76 2.71 5.58 2.63
CA VAL A 76 3.29 4.46 3.37
C VAL A 76 4.32 5.00 4.36
N LYS A 77 4.12 4.73 5.65
CA LYS A 77 4.99 5.21 6.72
C LYS A 77 5.94 4.14 7.24
N SER A 78 5.51 2.90 7.24
CA SER A 78 6.30 1.81 7.80
C SER A 78 5.91 0.50 7.14
N VAL A 79 6.89 -0.36 6.95
CA VAL A 79 6.71 -1.70 6.41
C VAL A 79 7.37 -2.69 7.35
N GLY A 80 6.57 -3.54 7.95
CA GLY A 80 7.05 -4.57 8.86
C GLY A 80 6.07 -5.73 8.78
N ASP A 81 5.60 -6.21 9.93
CA ASP A 81 4.55 -7.22 9.95
C ASP A 81 3.25 -6.66 9.38
N PHE A 82 3.08 -5.34 9.52
CA PHE A 82 1.95 -4.60 8.95
C PHE A 82 2.50 -3.51 8.04
N ILE A 83 1.68 -3.09 7.07
CA ILE A 83 1.95 -1.89 6.30
C ILE A 83 1.20 -0.76 7.00
N ILE A 84 1.95 0.23 7.49
CA ILE A 84 1.36 1.38 8.18
C ILE A 84 1.23 2.53 7.20
N ILE A 85 0.03 3.06 7.06
CA ILE A 85 -0.22 4.19 6.16
C ILE A 85 -0.77 5.38 6.94
N ALA A 86 -0.49 6.58 6.43
CA ALA A 86 -1.01 7.83 6.99
C ALA A 86 -2.18 8.30 6.13
N GLU A 87 -3.39 8.33 6.70
CA GLU A 87 -4.58 8.78 5.97
C GLU A 87 -4.44 10.22 5.50
N LYS A 88 -3.79 11.07 6.31
CA LYS A 88 -3.58 12.49 5.96
C LYS A 88 -2.77 12.70 4.68
N ASP A 89 -1.98 11.71 4.28
CA ASP A 89 -1.16 11.79 3.08
C ASP A 89 -1.86 11.20 1.85
N ILE A 90 -3.10 10.77 2.01
CA ILE A 90 -3.95 10.32 0.91
C ILE A 90 -4.84 11.50 0.52
N VAL A 91 -4.55 12.07 -0.62
CA VAL A 91 -5.27 13.24 -1.12
C VAL A 91 -5.77 13.00 -2.53
#